data_1d1a8eb73ebf49d05ddda0148246833b
#
_entry.id   1d1a8eb73ebf49d05ddda0148246833b
#
_cell.length_a   1.000
_cell.length_b   1.000
_cell.length_c   1.000
_cell.angle_alpha   90.00
_cell.angle_beta   90.00
_cell.angle_gamma   90.00
#
_symmetry.space_group_name_H-M   'P 1'
#
loop_
_entity.id
_entity.type
_entity.pdbx_description
1 polymer ?
#
loop_
_entity_poly.entity_id
_entity_poly.type
_entity_poly.pdbx_seq_one_letter_code
_entity_poly.pdbx_strand_id
1 'polypeptide(L)'
;MVNSIPKPPTPVNEPVLGYLPGSKERAELETELKRQSSEILEIPCIINGEEVFTGDVVEQVMPHNHGHVIARVHMAGEKEVNAAIDAAMGAHAMWSTMPWQARAAIFLKASEMLRGPRRAEINASTMLNQSKTCHQAEIDSACELIDFWRFNSDYARQIYEDLQPPISPSSMWNSSEVRPLEGFVFSVTPFNFSSIAANLPSCAAIMGNVGVWKPVSYTHLRAHETYT
;
A
#
# COMPACT_ATOMS: atom_id res chain seq x y z
N MET A 1 4.59 26.58 -13.84
CA MET A 1 4.47 25.69 -15.03
C MET A 1 5.78 24.94 -15.16
N VAL A 2 5.78 23.62 -15.15
CA VAL A 2 6.99 22.81 -15.30
C VAL A 2 7.09 22.41 -16.76
N ASN A 3 8.13 22.84 -17.46
CA ASN A 3 8.33 22.55 -18.89
C ASN A 3 9.20 21.31 -19.13
N SER A 4 9.67 20.66 -18.07
CA SER A 4 10.44 19.42 -18.16
C SER A 4 9.50 18.21 -18.19
N ILE A 5 9.95 17.16 -18.86
CA ILE A 5 9.31 15.83 -18.81
C ILE A 5 10.10 15.00 -17.80
N PRO A 6 9.69 14.98 -16.52
CA PRO A 6 10.41 14.23 -15.51
C PRO A 6 10.26 12.73 -15.74
N LYS A 7 11.35 12.01 -15.50
CA LYS A 7 11.34 10.54 -15.50
C LYS A 7 11.57 10.05 -14.08
N PRO A 8 10.75 9.10 -13.59
CA PRO A 8 11.04 8.42 -12.33
C PRO A 8 12.37 7.66 -12.46
N PRO A 9 13.02 7.31 -11.34
CA PRO A 9 14.17 6.42 -11.37
C PRO A 9 13.81 5.10 -12.08
N THR A 10 14.73 4.56 -12.87
CA THR A 10 14.55 3.23 -13.49
C THR A 10 14.34 2.22 -12.38
N PRO A 11 13.23 1.46 -12.39
CA PRO A 11 12.94 0.50 -11.34
C PRO A 11 13.94 -0.66 -11.38
N VAL A 12 14.37 -1.07 -10.22
CA VAL A 12 15.18 -2.29 -10.01
C VAL A 12 14.58 -3.07 -8.86
N ASN A 13 14.62 -4.39 -8.98
CA ASN A 13 14.10 -5.26 -7.93
C ASN A 13 14.83 -5.06 -6.62
N GLU A 14 14.10 -5.08 -5.54
CA GLU A 14 14.66 -4.99 -4.19
C GLU A 14 15.45 -6.26 -3.85
N PRO A 15 16.69 -6.13 -3.37
CA PRO A 15 17.47 -7.28 -2.94
C PRO A 15 16.81 -8.02 -1.77
N VAL A 16 16.68 -9.33 -1.90
CA VAL A 16 16.20 -10.21 -0.82
C VAL A 16 17.30 -10.35 0.23
N LEU A 17 16.99 -10.00 1.49
CA LEU A 17 17.94 -10.12 2.59
C LEU A 17 18.01 -11.55 3.13
N GLY A 18 19.18 -11.93 3.62
CA GLY A 18 19.47 -13.32 3.98
C GLY A 18 19.12 -13.69 5.42
N TYR A 19 19.00 -12.75 6.32
CA TYR A 19 18.73 -12.97 7.76
C TYR A 19 19.67 -13.97 8.43
N LEU A 20 20.93 -13.94 8.03
CA LEU A 20 21.94 -14.86 8.55
C LEU A 20 22.19 -14.64 10.04
N PRO A 21 22.63 -15.67 10.78
CA PRO A 21 23.03 -15.48 12.18
C PRO A 21 24.03 -14.36 12.36
N GLY A 22 23.71 -13.40 13.25
CA GLY A 22 24.55 -12.23 13.53
C GLY A 22 24.37 -11.05 12.55
N SER A 23 23.54 -11.17 11.54
CA SER A 23 23.24 -10.02 10.64
C SER A 23 22.37 -8.97 11.31
N LYS A 24 22.50 -7.73 10.84
CA LYS A 24 21.73 -6.60 11.37
C LYS A 24 20.24 -6.76 11.14
N GLU A 25 19.86 -7.15 9.93
CA GLU A 25 18.46 -7.36 9.54
C GLU A 25 17.78 -8.43 10.38
N ARG A 26 18.52 -9.48 10.77
CA ARG A 26 18.00 -10.51 11.68
C ARG A 26 17.77 -9.96 13.09
N ALA A 27 18.69 -9.18 13.62
CA ALA A 27 18.56 -8.59 14.96
C ALA A 27 17.38 -7.59 15.00
N GLU A 28 17.19 -6.80 13.95
CA GLU A 28 16.04 -5.89 13.80
C GLU A 28 14.72 -6.66 13.73
N LEU A 29 14.66 -7.74 12.97
CA LEU A 29 13.47 -8.58 12.85
C LEU A 29 13.13 -9.28 14.18
N GLU A 30 14.12 -9.84 14.88
CA GLU A 30 13.92 -10.47 16.19
C GLU A 30 13.41 -9.46 17.23
N THR A 31 13.88 -8.22 17.17
CA THR A 31 13.41 -7.12 18.04
C THR A 31 11.94 -6.80 17.76
N GLU A 32 11.58 -6.68 16.48
CA GLU A 32 10.21 -6.39 16.06
C GLU A 32 9.25 -7.54 16.38
N LEU A 33 9.64 -8.78 16.15
CA LEU A 33 8.84 -9.96 16.51
C LEU A 33 8.53 -9.97 18.00
N LYS A 34 9.53 -9.69 18.85
CA LYS A 34 9.34 -9.62 20.31
C LYS A 34 8.40 -8.48 20.69
N ARG A 35 8.57 -7.30 20.10
CA ARG A 35 7.74 -6.14 20.38
C ARG A 35 6.29 -6.41 20.00
N GLN A 36 6.05 -6.80 18.74
CA GLN A 36 4.70 -7.02 18.20
C GLN A 36 3.98 -8.20 18.88
N SER A 37 4.70 -9.22 19.31
CA SER A 37 4.09 -10.33 20.06
C SER A 37 3.76 -9.98 21.52
N SER A 38 4.30 -8.91 22.07
CA SER A 38 4.03 -8.48 23.47
C SER A 38 2.95 -7.40 23.57
N GLU A 39 2.47 -6.87 22.49
CA GLU A 39 1.48 -5.80 22.43
C GLU A 39 0.18 -6.30 21.78
N ILE A 40 -0.96 -5.79 22.24
CA ILE A 40 -2.25 -5.96 21.54
C ILE A 40 -2.57 -4.63 20.89
N LEU A 41 -2.59 -4.61 19.56
CA LEU A 41 -2.89 -3.40 18.79
C LEU A 41 -4.40 -3.17 18.72
N GLU A 42 -4.83 -1.92 18.94
CA GLU A 42 -6.17 -1.48 18.55
C GLU A 42 -6.09 -0.95 17.10
N ILE A 43 -6.84 -1.55 16.19
CA ILE A 43 -6.83 -1.20 14.75
C ILE A 43 -8.17 -0.56 14.39
N PRO A 44 -8.23 0.78 14.23
CA PRO A 44 -9.43 1.50 13.84
C PRO A 44 -9.70 1.35 12.33
N CYS A 45 -10.89 1.79 11.90
CA CYS A 45 -11.10 2.16 10.50
C CYS A 45 -10.41 3.51 10.24
N ILE A 46 -9.70 3.63 9.11
CA ILE A 46 -9.12 4.91 8.70
C ILE A 46 -10.01 5.53 7.62
N ILE A 47 -10.64 6.66 7.93
CA ILE A 47 -11.56 7.36 7.03
C ILE A 47 -11.14 8.82 6.94
N ASN A 48 -10.80 9.27 5.74
CA ASN A 48 -10.32 10.65 5.51
C ASN A 48 -9.09 11.03 6.36
N GLY A 49 -8.21 10.07 6.63
CA GLY A 49 -7.02 10.28 7.47
C GLY A 49 -7.29 10.24 8.99
N GLU A 50 -8.54 10.03 9.40
CA GLU A 50 -8.94 10.00 10.80
C GLU A 50 -9.16 8.56 11.29
N GLU A 51 -8.78 8.28 12.53
CA GLU A 51 -9.02 7.01 13.19
C GLU A 51 -10.46 6.92 13.71
N VAL A 52 -11.21 5.90 13.30
CA VAL A 52 -12.60 5.68 13.69
C VAL A 52 -12.72 4.36 14.44
N PHE A 53 -12.93 4.46 15.75
CA PHE A 53 -13.13 3.33 16.66
C PHE A 53 -14.62 3.04 16.77
N THR A 54 -15.09 2.00 16.08
CA THR A 54 -16.53 1.67 15.99
C THR A 54 -17.09 1.01 17.26
N GLY A 55 -16.24 0.35 18.03
CA GLY A 55 -16.65 -0.46 19.18
C GLY A 55 -17.13 -1.88 18.83
N ASP A 56 -17.40 -2.16 17.55
CA ASP A 56 -17.61 -3.52 17.05
C ASP A 56 -16.24 -4.13 16.73
N VAL A 57 -15.77 -5.01 17.61
CA VAL A 57 -14.36 -5.43 17.66
C VAL A 57 -14.26 -6.94 17.45
N VAL A 58 -13.32 -7.32 16.56
CA VAL A 58 -12.90 -8.72 16.35
C VAL A 58 -11.47 -8.89 16.81
N GLU A 59 -11.21 -9.89 17.66
CA GLU A 59 -9.87 -10.24 18.06
C GLU A 59 -9.13 -10.99 16.97
N GLN A 60 -7.90 -10.54 16.70
CA GLN A 60 -6.97 -11.18 15.80
C GLN A 60 -5.97 -12.01 16.60
N VAL A 61 -5.88 -13.29 16.30
CA VAL A 61 -4.97 -14.23 16.95
C VAL A 61 -3.86 -14.68 15.99
N MET A 62 -2.75 -15.14 16.54
CA MET A 62 -1.73 -15.80 15.71
C MET A 62 -2.27 -17.12 15.16
N PRO A 63 -2.17 -17.39 13.83
CA PRO A 63 -2.68 -18.63 13.26
C PRO A 63 -1.97 -19.90 13.77
N HIS A 64 -0.75 -19.76 14.25
CA HIS A 64 0.04 -20.83 14.86
C HIS A 64 -0.08 -20.91 16.40
N ASN A 65 -0.78 -19.95 17.01
CA ASN A 65 -1.03 -19.90 18.47
C ASN A 65 -2.36 -19.19 18.74
N HIS A 66 -3.48 -19.86 18.59
CA HIS A 66 -4.83 -19.30 18.71
C HIS A 66 -5.16 -18.72 20.10
N GLY A 67 -4.41 -19.07 21.12
CA GLY A 67 -4.54 -18.48 22.45
C GLY A 67 -3.87 -17.11 22.60
N HIS A 68 -3.16 -16.64 21.57
CA HIS A 68 -2.40 -15.39 21.61
C HIS A 68 -3.04 -14.33 20.73
N VAL A 69 -3.72 -13.37 21.36
CA VAL A 69 -4.30 -12.20 20.68
C VAL A 69 -3.21 -11.18 20.39
N ILE A 70 -3.13 -10.71 19.17
CA ILE A 70 -2.16 -9.72 18.71
C ILE A 70 -2.79 -8.39 18.30
N ALA A 71 -4.08 -8.38 17.99
CA ALA A 71 -4.80 -7.15 17.69
C ALA A 71 -6.30 -7.26 17.98
N ARG A 72 -6.92 -6.08 18.11
CA ARG A 72 -8.36 -5.87 18.10
C ARG A 72 -8.71 -4.96 16.94
N VAL A 73 -9.52 -5.47 16.03
CA VAL A 73 -9.86 -4.79 14.78
C VAL A 73 -11.28 -4.26 14.86
N HIS A 74 -11.44 -2.96 14.70
CA HIS A 74 -12.75 -2.31 14.62
C HIS A 74 -13.40 -2.57 13.26
N MET A 75 -14.55 -3.20 13.27
CA MET A 75 -15.29 -3.54 12.06
C MET A 75 -16.15 -2.36 11.61
N ALA A 76 -16.13 -2.10 10.31
CA ALA A 76 -16.96 -1.07 9.70
C ALA A 76 -18.41 -1.57 9.52
N GLY A 77 -19.36 -0.78 9.96
CA GLY A 77 -20.77 -0.93 9.64
C GLY A 77 -21.18 -0.07 8.43
N GLU A 78 -22.47 0.00 8.17
CA GLU A 78 -23.02 0.80 7.05
C GLU A 78 -22.63 2.29 7.14
N LYS A 79 -22.63 2.85 8.35
CA LYS A 79 -22.25 4.24 8.59
C LYS A 79 -20.80 4.52 8.17
N GLU A 80 -19.88 3.67 8.57
CA GLU A 80 -18.44 3.83 8.27
C GLU A 80 -18.18 3.60 6.78
N VAL A 81 -18.85 2.64 6.16
CA VAL A 81 -18.75 2.40 4.71
C VAL A 81 -19.24 3.61 3.92
N ASN A 82 -20.39 4.18 4.27
CA ASN A 82 -20.90 5.40 3.62
C ASN A 82 -19.95 6.59 3.84
N ALA A 83 -19.43 6.77 5.05
CA ALA A 83 -18.45 7.81 5.34
C ALA A 83 -17.15 7.64 4.53
N ALA A 84 -16.67 6.41 4.33
CA ALA A 84 -15.50 6.12 3.51
C ALA A 84 -15.74 6.44 2.02
N ILE A 85 -16.95 6.14 1.51
CA ILE A 85 -17.34 6.50 0.14
C ILE A 85 -17.39 8.02 -0.02
N ASP A 86 -18.03 8.73 0.90
CA ASP A 86 -18.13 10.19 0.89
C ASP A 86 -16.74 10.85 0.95
N ALA A 87 -15.85 10.33 1.80
CA ALA A 87 -14.47 10.79 1.90
C ALA A 87 -13.69 10.58 0.60
N ALA A 88 -13.81 9.40 -0.01
CA ALA A 88 -13.18 9.08 -1.28
C ALA A 88 -13.67 10.02 -2.40
N MET A 89 -14.98 10.25 -2.50
CA MET A 89 -15.56 11.16 -3.47
C MET A 89 -15.19 12.61 -3.21
N GLY A 90 -15.10 13.03 -1.94
CA GLY A 90 -14.62 14.35 -1.56
C GLY A 90 -13.17 14.63 -1.97
N ALA A 91 -12.31 13.61 -1.93
CA ALA A 91 -10.92 13.71 -2.35
C ALA A 91 -10.72 13.68 -3.89
N HIS A 92 -11.73 13.22 -4.66
CA HIS A 92 -11.60 12.95 -6.09
C HIS A 92 -11.07 14.15 -6.89
N ALA A 93 -11.64 15.33 -6.71
CA ALA A 93 -11.28 16.51 -7.50
C ALA A 93 -9.80 16.90 -7.31
N MET A 94 -9.32 16.88 -6.08
CA MET A 94 -7.94 17.22 -5.75
C MET A 94 -6.96 16.15 -6.24
N TRP A 95 -7.26 14.88 -5.98
CA TRP A 95 -6.36 13.78 -6.32
C TRP A 95 -6.28 13.53 -7.82
N SER A 96 -7.40 13.58 -8.54
CA SER A 96 -7.47 13.37 -9.99
C SER A 96 -6.73 14.45 -10.79
N THR A 97 -6.69 15.68 -10.27
CA THR A 97 -5.99 16.81 -10.92
C THR A 97 -4.53 16.95 -10.48
N MET A 98 -4.10 16.21 -9.47
CA MET A 98 -2.70 16.21 -9.03
C MET A 98 -1.80 15.70 -10.17
N PRO A 99 -0.68 16.37 -10.47
CA PRO A 99 0.27 15.87 -11.48
C PRO A 99 0.67 14.42 -11.20
N TRP A 100 0.69 13.58 -12.22
CA TRP A 100 0.99 12.15 -12.06
C TRP A 100 2.35 11.91 -11.38
N GLN A 101 3.33 12.79 -11.63
CA GLN A 101 4.66 12.73 -11.01
C GLN A 101 4.60 12.94 -9.51
N ALA A 102 3.70 13.81 -9.04
CA ALA A 102 3.51 14.05 -7.62
C ALA A 102 2.88 12.84 -6.94
N ARG A 103 1.90 12.19 -7.60
CA ARG A 103 1.32 10.93 -7.12
C ARG A 103 2.36 9.82 -7.07
N ALA A 104 3.11 9.61 -8.16
CA ALA A 104 4.18 8.62 -8.21
C ALA A 104 5.25 8.84 -7.13
N ALA A 105 5.61 10.09 -6.84
CA ALA A 105 6.60 10.43 -5.82
C ALA A 105 6.18 9.99 -4.41
N ILE A 106 4.87 9.98 -4.10
CA ILE A 106 4.36 9.48 -2.82
C ILE A 106 4.68 7.98 -2.69
N PHE A 107 4.39 7.18 -3.71
CA PHE A 107 4.62 5.73 -3.68
C PHE A 107 6.10 5.37 -3.75
N LEU A 108 6.92 6.15 -4.48
CA LEU A 108 8.37 5.99 -4.45
C LEU A 108 8.94 6.30 -3.05
N LYS A 109 8.42 7.31 -2.37
CA LYS A 109 8.81 7.60 -0.98
C LYS A 109 8.36 6.46 -0.05
N ALA A 110 7.14 5.95 -0.21
CA ALA A 110 6.65 4.82 0.57
C ALA A 110 7.53 3.57 0.35
N SER A 111 7.98 3.30 -0.87
CA SER A 111 8.90 2.19 -1.16
C SER A 111 10.23 2.33 -0.41
N GLU A 112 10.79 3.54 -0.32
CA GLU A 112 12.03 3.77 0.43
C GLU A 112 11.83 3.68 1.96
N MET A 113 10.68 4.11 2.47
CA MET A 113 10.32 3.91 3.88
C MET A 113 10.21 2.42 4.22
N LEU A 114 9.58 1.65 3.34
CA LEU A 114 9.43 0.21 3.53
C LEU A 114 10.78 -0.51 3.39
N ARG A 115 11.60 -0.14 2.41
CA ARG A 115 12.95 -0.67 2.23
C ARG A 115 13.84 -0.48 3.44
N GLY A 116 13.71 0.64 4.12
CA GLY A 116 14.53 1.03 5.27
C GLY A 116 13.84 0.75 6.61
N PRO A 117 13.29 1.79 7.27
CA PRO A 117 12.87 1.71 8.67
C PRO A 117 11.65 0.79 8.92
N ARG A 118 10.84 0.50 7.91
CA ARG A 118 9.62 -0.31 8.07
C ARG A 118 9.77 -1.77 7.64
N ARG A 119 10.95 -2.18 7.15
CA ARG A 119 11.15 -3.54 6.61
C ARG A 119 10.98 -4.63 7.67
N ALA A 120 11.65 -4.51 8.81
CA ALA A 120 11.52 -5.44 9.90
C ALA A 120 10.10 -5.49 10.46
N GLU A 121 9.43 -4.35 10.49
CA GLU A 121 8.07 -4.20 11.00
C GLU A 121 7.04 -4.98 10.16
N ILE A 122 7.05 -4.81 8.84
CA ILE A 122 6.11 -5.52 7.96
C ILE A 122 6.40 -7.02 7.92
N ASN A 123 7.69 -7.41 7.97
CA ASN A 123 8.07 -8.81 7.99
C ASN A 123 7.64 -9.50 9.29
N ALA A 124 7.85 -8.87 10.44
CA ALA A 124 7.39 -9.37 11.73
C ALA A 124 5.87 -9.51 11.76
N SER A 125 5.15 -8.49 11.31
CA SER A 125 3.69 -8.52 11.20
C SER A 125 3.21 -9.69 10.32
N THR A 126 3.83 -9.90 9.17
CA THR A 126 3.51 -11.00 8.27
C THR A 126 3.78 -12.37 8.90
N MET A 127 4.90 -12.53 9.60
CA MET A 127 5.23 -13.77 10.29
C MET A 127 4.21 -14.09 11.39
N LEU A 128 3.86 -13.12 12.21
CA LEU A 128 2.94 -13.31 13.34
C LEU A 128 1.50 -13.50 12.90
N ASN A 129 1.07 -12.78 11.90
CA ASN A 129 -0.33 -12.68 11.50
C ASN A 129 -0.73 -13.67 10.39
N GLN A 130 0.24 -14.12 9.58
CA GLN A 130 0.02 -15.06 8.47
C GLN A 130 0.77 -16.38 8.66
N SER A 131 1.50 -16.57 9.75
CA SER A 131 2.34 -17.75 10.05
C SER A 131 3.35 -18.06 8.94
N LYS A 132 3.86 -17.03 8.28
CA LYS A 132 4.90 -17.17 7.27
C LYS A 132 6.28 -17.28 7.89
N THR A 133 7.18 -17.97 7.20
CA THR A 133 8.60 -17.98 7.54
C THR A 133 9.22 -16.61 7.27
N CYS A 134 10.37 -16.32 7.87
CA CYS A 134 11.14 -15.11 7.62
C CYS A 134 11.40 -14.89 6.11
N HIS A 135 11.79 -15.95 5.38
CA HIS A 135 12.06 -15.85 3.95
C HIS A 135 10.80 -15.56 3.13
N GLN A 136 9.67 -16.17 3.47
CA GLN A 136 8.39 -15.86 2.83
C GLN A 136 7.96 -14.41 3.11
N ALA A 137 8.07 -13.94 4.35
CA ALA A 137 7.72 -12.57 4.71
C ALA A 137 8.60 -11.56 3.96
N GLU A 138 9.90 -11.82 3.88
CA GLU A 138 10.84 -10.97 3.15
C GLU A 138 10.46 -10.82 1.68
N ILE A 139 10.10 -11.90 1.00
CA ILE A 139 9.72 -11.87 -0.41
C ILE A 139 8.30 -11.32 -0.57
N ASP A 140 7.31 -11.93 0.10
CA ASP A 140 5.89 -11.71 -0.13
C ASP A 140 5.35 -10.40 0.46
N SER A 141 6.10 -9.77 1.36
CA SER A 141 5.67 -8.53 2.02
C SER A 141 6.57 -7.37 1.69
N ALA A 142 7.86 -7.43 2.05
CA ALA A 142 8.76 -6.31 1.86
C ALA A 142 9.18 -6.15 0.40
N CYS A 143 9.91 -7.13 -0.17
CA CYS A 143 10.48 -6.99 -1.51
C CYS A 143 9.41 -6.76 -2.58
N GLU A 144 8.36 -7.57 -2.59
CA GLU A 144 7.32 -7.50 -3.59
C GLU A 144 6.54 -6.18 -3.54
N LEU A 145 6.22 -5.64 -2.35
CA LEU A 145 5.54 -4.36 -2.25
C LEU A 145 6.42 -3.18 -2.66
N ILE A 146 7.69 -3.20 -2.28
CA ILE A 146 8.67 -2.21 -2.73
C ILE A 146 8.75 -2.21 -4.25
N ASP A 147 8.83 -3.39 -4.86
CA ASP A 147 8.90 -3.54 -6.29
C ASP A 147 7.60 -3.09 -6.99
N PHE A 148 6.44 -3.46 -6.47
CA PHE A 148 5.17 -2.96 -7.00
C PHE A 148 5.13 -1.43 -7.07
N TRP A 149 5.50 -0.73 -6.02
CA TRP A 149 5.46 0.74 -6.02
C TRP A 149 6.48 1.37 -6.96
N ARG A 150 7.68 0.79 -7.08
CA ARG A 150 8.70 1.25 -8.03
C ARG A 150 8.28 1.01 -9.48
N PHE A 151 7.91 -0.22 -9.79
CA PHE A 151 7.56 -0.60 -11.15
C PHE A 151 6.23 0.03 -11.61
N ASN A 152 5.22 0.10 -10.76
CA ASN A 152 3.96 0.75 -11.10
C ASN A 152 4.13 2.26 -11.37
N SER A 153 5.04 2.92 -10.69
CA SER A 153 5.37 4.32 -10.97
C SER A 153 5.97 4.51 -12.37
N ASP A 154 6.82 3.59 -12.80
CA ASP A 154 7.38 3.60 -14.16
C ASP A 154 6.35 3.13 -15.22
N TYR A 155 5.55 2.13 -14.92
CA TYR A 155 4.46 1.70 -15.82
C TYR A 155 3.42 2.80 -16.02
N ALA A 156 3.08 3.57 -14.99
CA ALA A 156 2.22 4.73 -15.15
C ALA A 156 2.81 5.75 -16.14
N ARG A 157 4.13 6.03 -16.03
CA ARG A 157 4.83 6.86 -17.01
C ARG A 157 4.71 6.31 -18.42
N GLN A 158 4.99 5.01 -18.61
CA GLN A 158 4.90 4.36 -19.91
C GLN A 158 3.48 4.47 -20.49
N ILE A 159 2.45 4.23 -19.68
CA ILE A 159 1.06 4.38 -20.13
C ILE A 159 0.79 5.81 -20.62
N TYR A 160 1.23 6.84 -19.91
CA TYR A 160 1.05 8.24 -20.34
C TYR A 160 1.85 8.59 -21.60
N GLU A 161 3.02 7.98 -21.80
CA GLU A 161 3.85 8.20 -22.99
C GLU A 161 3.34 7.42 -24.20
N ASP A 162 2.99 6.13 -24.04
CA ASP A 162 2.67 5.22 -25.14
C ASP A 162 1.24 5.36 -25.68
N LEU A 163 0.32 5.90 -24.88
CA LEU A 163 -1.06 6.14 -25.31
C LEU A 163 -1.25 7.41 -26.17
N GLN A 164 -0.17 7.99 -26.66
CA GLN A 164 -0.24 9.11 -27.58
C GLN A 164 -0.58 8.65 -29.00
N PRO A 165 -1.34 9.45 -29.78
CA PRO A 165 -1.63 9.13 -31.17
C PRO A 165 -0.33 8.97 -31.96
N PRO A 166 -0.14 7.87 -32.70
CA PRO A 166 1.12 7.61 -33.41
C PRO A 166 1.35 8.56 -34.60
N ILE A 167 0.30 9.19 -35.12
CA ILE A 167 0.36 10.05 -36.26
C ILE A 167 -0.39 11.36 -36.02
N SER A 168 0.29 12.47 -36.30
CA SER A 168 -0.33 13.78 -36.41
C SER A 168 -0.25 14.22 -37.88
N PRO A 169 -1.36 14.65 -38.53
CA PRO A 169 -1.32 15.21 -39.87
C PRO A 169 -0.47 16.47 -39.92
N SER A 170 -0.08 16.86 -41.16
CA SER A 170 0.62 18.14 -41.39
C SER A 170 -0.20 19.30 -40.82
N SER A 171 0.44 20.20 -40.10
CA SER A 171 -0.16 21.37 -39.42
C SER A 171 -1.07 21.06 -38.23
N MET A 172 -1.13 19.80 -37.75
CA MET A 172 -1.91 19.39 -36.56
C MET A 172 -1.04 18.62 -35.60
N TRP A 173 -1.36 18.75 -34.32
CA TRP A 173 -0.72 17.98 -33.26
C TRP A 173 -1.81 17.26 -32.46
N ASN A 174 -1.90 15.95 -32.63
CA ASN A 174 -2.81 15.13 -31.85
C ASN A 174 -2.18 14.70 -30.54
N SER A 175 -2.95 14.75 -29.48
CA SER A 175 -2.55 14.25 -28.15
C SER A 175 -3.71 13.54 -27.47
N SER A 176 -3.41 12.59 -26.62
CA SER A 176 -4.37 11.92 -25.75
C SER A 176 -4.12 12.30 -24.30
N GLU A 177 -5.20 12.47 -23.56
CA GLU A 177 -5.18 12.66 -22.11
C GLU A 177 -5.84 11.47 -21.44
N VAL A 178 -5.14 10.89 -20.46
CA VAL A 178 -5.68 9.81 -19.62
C VAL A 178 -6.32 10.44 -18.40
N ARG A 179 -7.61 10.20 -18.21
CA ARG A 179 -8.36 10.68 -17.07
C ARG A 179 -8.64 9.55 -16.08
N PRO A 180 -8.61 9.82 -14.77
CA PRO A 180 -9.12 8.90 -13.77
C PRO A 180 -10.59 8.54 -14.02
N LEU A 181 -11.02 7.42 -13.45
CA LEU A 181 -12.41 6.98 -13.53
C LEU A 181 -13.32 7.96 -12.77
N GLU A 182 -14.57 8.02 -13.18
CA GLU A 182 -15.62 8.61 -12.37
C GLU A 182 -15.98 7.67 -11.22
N GLY A 183 -16.25 8.24 -10.04
CA GLY A 183 -16.51 7.43 -8.85
C GLY A 183 -15.22 7.00 -8.13
N PHE A 184 -15.28 5.87 -7.46
CA PHE A 184 -14.16 5.31 -6.68
C PHE A 184 -13.87 3.86 -7.10
N VAL A 185 -12.66 3.41 -6.81
CA VAL A 185 -12.27 2.00 -6.97
C VAL A 185 -12.46 1.28 -5.64
N PHE A 186 -13.22 0.20 -5.64
CA PHE A 186 -13.38 -0.64 -4.46
C PHE A 186 -12.37 -1.80 -4.48
N SER A 187 -11.43 -1.79 -3.55
CA SER A 187 -10.38 -2.80 -3.43
C SER A 187 -10.70 -3.77 -2.30
N VAL A 188 -11.08 -5.00 -2.66
CA VAL A 188 -11.21 -6.12 -1.72
C VAL A 188 -9.97 -6.99 -1.85
N THR A 189 -9.17 -7.03 -0.79
CA THR A 189 -7.83 -7.59 -0.88
C THR A 189 -7.67 -8.93 -0.18
N PRO A 190 -6.72 -9.80 -0.64
CA PRO A 190 -6.53 -11.12 -0.07
C PRO A 190 -5.90 -11.06 1.32
N PHE A 191 -5.95 -12.19 2.04
CA PHE A 191 -5.43 -12.30 3.41
C PHE A 191 -3.97 -12.80 3.48
N ASN A 192 -3.44 -13.37 2.43
CA ASN A 192 -2.20 -14.14 2.47
C ASN A 192 -0.98 -13.43 1.88
N PHE A 193 -1.15 -12.23 1.32
CA PHE A 193 -0.07 -11.40 0.78
C PHE A 193 -0.27 -9.94 1.14
N SER A 194 0.54 -9.43 2.05
CA SER A 194 0.51 -8.00 2.43
C SER A 194 0.85 -7.09 1.25
N SER A 195 1.76 -7.54 0.38
CA SER A 195 2.14 -6.82 -0.84
C SER A 195 0.97 -6.64 -1.80
N ILE A 196 0.22 -7.70 -2.09
CA ILE A 196 -0.95 -7.64 -2.98
C ILE A 196 -2.04 -6.78 -2.36
N ALA A 197 -2.23 -6.92 -1.05
CA ALA A 197 -3.24 -6.15 -0.33
C ALA A 197 -3.01 -4.64 -0.42
N ALA A 198 -1.77 -4.18 -0.33
CA ALA A 198 -1.42 -2.77 -0.49
C ALA A 198 -1.32 -2.35 -1.97
N ASN A 199 -0.93 -3.27 -2.86
CA ASN A 199 -0.81 -2.97 -4.29
C ASN A 199 -2.17 -2.67 -4.95
N LEU A 200 -3.24 -3.38 -4.62
CA LEU A 200 -4.54 -3.19 -5.26
C LEU A 200 -5.07 -1.74 -5.16
N PRO A 201 -5.17 -1.13 -3.97
CA PRO A 201 -5.56 0.27 -3.88
C PRO A 201 -4.52 1.22 -4.44
N SER A 202 -3.22 0.94 -4.27
CA SER A 202 -2.16 1.85 -4.68
C SER A 202 -2.00 1.95 -6.20
N CYS A 203 -2.15 0.87 -6.97
CA CYS A 203 -2.08 0.94 -8.42
C CYS A 203 -3.21 1.80 -9.02
N ALA A 204 -4.41 1.74 -8.45
CA ALA A 204 -5.50 2.64 -8.82
C ALA A 204 -5.18 4.10 -8.46
N ALA A 205 -4.65 4.33 -7.26
CA ALA A 205 -4.30 5.67 -6.78
C ALA A 205 -3.17 6.33 -7.60
N ILE A 206 -2.14 5.60 -8.00
CA ILE A 206 -1.08 6.12 -8.89
C ILE A 206 -1.68 6.69 -10.18
N MET A 207 -2.70 6.05 -10.74
CA MET A 207 -3.39 6.50 -11.95
C MET A 207 -4.41 7.62 -11.69
N GLY A 208 -4.49 8.17 -10.48
CA GLY A 208 -5.33 9.32 -10.14
C GLY A 208 -6.73 8.97 -9.66
N ASN A 209 -7.02 7.69 -9.46
CA ASN A 209 -8.29 7.26 -8.91
C ASN A 209 -8.31 7.41 -7.38
N VAL A 210 -9.47 7.63 -6.81
CA VAL A 210 -9.72 7.50 -5.38
C VAL A 210 -10.25 6.10 -5.07
N GLY A 211 -10.07 5.63 -3.84
CA GLY A 211 -10.40 4.26 -3.50
C GLY A 211 -11.03 4.08 -2.13
N VAL A 212 -11.85 3.05 -2.02
CA VAL A 212 -12.27 2.48 -0.75
C VAL A 212 -11.63 1.10 -0.64
N TRP A 213 -10.82 0.93 0.38
CA TRP A 213 -10.09 -0.30 0.60
C TRP A 213 -10.70 -1.10 1.75
N LYS A 214 -11.10 -2.33 1.44
CA LYS A 214 -11.55 -3.32 2.42
C LYS A 214 -10.46 -4.39 2.59
N PRO A 215 -9.53 -4.20 3.52
CA PRO A 215 -8.58 -5.25 3.88
C PRO A 215 -9.28 -6.36 4.65
N VAL A 216 -8.65 -7.52 4.70
CA VAL A 216 -9.08 -8.60 5.61
C VAL A 216 -8.49 -8.33 6.99
N SER A 217 -9.27 -8.50 8.05
CA SER A 217 -8.92 -8.13 9.43
C SER A 217 -7.59 -8.73 9.92
N TYR A 218 -7.22 -9.90 9.46
CA TYR A 218 -6.01 -10.61 9.91
C TYR A 218 -4.78 -10.47 8.99
N THR A 219 -4.78 -9.56 8.01
CA THR A 219 -3.61 -9.36 7.12
C THR A 219 -2.87 -8.05 7.32
N HIS A 220 -3.40 -7.12 8.11
CA HIS A 220 -2.97 -5.73 8.03
C HIS A 220 -2.71 -5.09 9.38
N LEU A 221 -1.98 -5.78 10.27
CA LEU A 221 -1.66 -5.25 11.60
C LEU A 221 -1.04 -3.83 11.58
N ARG A 222 -0.48 -3.35 10.47
CA ARG A 222 0.10 -2.01 10.37
C ARG A 222 0.07 -1.38 8.98
N ALA A 223 -0.71 -1.88 8.04
CA ALA A 223 -0.82 -1.26 6.72
C ALA A 223 -1.46 0.15 6.78
N HIS A 224 -2.16 0.47 7.85
CA HIS A 224 -2.81 1.76 8.05
C HIS A 224 -1.85 2.90 8.39
N GLU A 225 -0.66 2.63 8.91
CA GLU A 225 0.32 3.67 9.29
C GLU A 225 1.14 4.23 8.11
N THR A 226 0.98 3.71 6.90
CA THR A 226 1.82 4.08 5.76
C THR A 226 1.21 5.13 4.82
N TYR A 227 -0.02 5.59 5.07
CA TYR A 227 -0.76 6.46 4.16
C TYR A 227 -1.16 7.82 4.76
N THR A 228 -0.43 8.35 5.74
CA THR A 228 -0.54 9.73 6.20
C THR A 228 0.49 10.65 5.59
#